data_50dee1f76914c50d398c23249b47dd1a
#
_entry.id   50dee1f76914c50d398c23249b47dd1a
#
_cell.length_a   1.000
_cell.length_b   1.000
_cell.length_c   1.000
_cell.angle_alpha   90.00
_cell.angle_beta   90.00
_cell.angle_gamma   90.00
#
_symmetry.space_group_name_H-M   'P 1'
#
loop_
_entity.id
_entity.type
_entity.pdbx_description
1 polymer ?
#
loop_
_entity_poly.entity_id
_entity_poly.type
_entity_poly.pdbx_seq_one_letter_code
_entity_poly.pdbx_strand_id
1 'polypeptide(L)'
;MRLDDLKKKYDELQLKYGATDLDSIYNGGSSDNPDICFVFMNPTGRNVAASKDWQGLKAPWIGTKNVWDLFFELKLLDEDIYFKIKSIKGREWTPDFADMVYDNVKKHKYFITNLGKCTQVDARPLLDSVYFEYLDLLKKEISIVNPRVIILFGNQVSSIVLGEKISVSEVRRKCFEKEIGGVFGW
;
A
#
# COMPACT_ATOMS: atom_id res chain seq x y z
N MET A 1 -7.89 18.19 5.85
CA MET A 1 -6.72 17.35 6.13
C MET A 1 -6.23 16.78 4.80
N ARG A 2 -4.94 16.74 4.54
CA ARG A 2 -4.33 16.18 3.32
C ARG A 2 -3.55 14.91 3.67
N LEU A 3 -3.22 14.08 2.68
CA LEU A 3 -2.42 12.86 2.90
C LEU A 3 -1.06 13.18 3.56
N ASP A 4 -0.43 14.27 3.19
CA ASP A 4 0.85 14.69 3.77
C ASP A 4 0.77 14.95 5.29
N ASP A 5 -0.39 15.37 5.78
CA ASP A 5 -0.60 15.65 7.20
C ASP A 5 -0.51 14.36 8.05
N LEU A 6 -0.65 13.17 7.42
CA LEU A 6 -0.55 11.87 8.09
C LEU A 6 0.90 11.36 8.19
N LYS A 7 1.82 11.84 7.34
CA LYS A 7 3.20 11.34 7.25
C LYS A 7 3.94 11.41 8.57
N LYS A 8 3.83 12.53 9.27
CA LYS A 8 4.46 12.69 10.59
C LYS A 8 4.09 11.56 11.55
N LYS A 9 2.80 11.17 11.56
CA LYS A 9 2.34 10.10 12.44
C LYS A 9 2.83 8.73 11.99
N TYR A 10 2.93 8.51 10.69
CA TYR A 10 3.54 7.28 10.16
C TYR A 10 5.00 7.15 10.55
N ASP A 11 5.76 8.25 10.51
CA ASP A 11 7.18 8.25 10.89
C ASP A 11 7.38 8.05 12.40
N GLU A 12 6.51 8.62 13.25
CA GLU A 12 6.49 8.32 14.68
C GLU A 12 6.27 6.83 14.96
N LEU A 13 5.35 6.19 14.21
CA LEU A 13 5.09 4.76 14.35
C LEU A 13 6.19 3.89 13.74
N GLN A 14 6.89 4.38 12.70
CA GLN A 14 8.11 3.73 12.20
C GLN A 14 9.18 3.66 13.28
N LEU A 15 9.43 4.76 13.98
CA LEU A 15 10.41 4.79 15.07
C LEU A 15 10.03 3.83 16.22
N LYS A 16 8.73 3.63 16.45
CA LYS A 16 8.22 2.76 17.52
C LYS A 16 8.25 1.28 17.16
N TYR A 17 7.92 0.94 15.93
CA TYR A 17 7.62 -0.43 15.50
C TYR A 17 8.42 -0.92 14.30
N GLY A 18 8.99 -0.03 13.52
CA GLY A 18 9.75 -0.35 12.32
C GLY A 18 11.20 -0.73 12.60
N ALA A 19 11.87 -1.24 11.58
CA ALA A 19 13.31 -1.45 11.61
C ALA A 19 14.03 -0.10 11.66
N THR A 20 15.06 0.01 12.51
CA THR A 20 15.78 1.28 12.79
C THR A 20 16.49 1.85 11.56
N ASP A 21 16.92 0.99 10.66
CA ASP A 21 17.67 1.38 9.46
C ASP A 21 16.80 1.62 8.22
N LEU A 22 15.47 1.54 8.41
CA LEU A 22 14.49 1.69 7.34
C LEU A 22 13.51 2.84 7.66
N ASP A 23 12.98 3.44 6.59
CA ASP A 23 11.97 4.49 6.68
C ASP A 23 10.55 3.96 6.44
N SER A 24 9.56 4.75 6.85
CA SER A 24 8.14 4.50 6.53
C SER A 24 7.92 4.44 5.02
N ILE A 25 7.03 3.54 4.60
CA ILE A 25 6.47 3.55 3.25
C ILE A 25 5.02 4.02 3.34
N TYR A 26 4.69 5.07 2.62
CA TYR A 26 3.38 5.71 2.72
C TYR A 26 2.33 5.07 1.81
N ASN A 27 2.10 5.70 0.69
CA ASN A 27 1.10 5.32 -0.31
C ASN A 27 1.53 5.81 -1.70
N GLY A 28 0.79 5.44 -2.74
CA GLY A 28 1.03 5.94 -4.08
C GLY A 28 -0.13 5.69 -5.04
N GLY A 29 -0.12 6.40 -6.13
CA GLY A 29 -1.13 6.33 -7.17
C GLY A 29 -2.11 7.48 -7.16
N SER A 30 -3.33 7.25 -7.65
CA SER A 30 -4.38 8.26 -7.75
C SER A 30 -4.98 8.56 -6.36
N SER A 31 -4.79 9.77 -5.87
CA SER A 31 -5.28 10.21 -4.56
C SER A 31 -6.58 11.00 -4.60
N ASP A 32 -7.20 11.12 -5.77
CA ASP A 32 -8.45 11.82 -5.98
C ASP A 32 -9.48 10.88 -6.61
N ASN A 33 -10.39 10.35 -5.79
CA ASN A 33 -11.49 9.48 -6.19
C ASN A 33 -11.05 8.32 -7.11
N PRO A 34 -10.05 7.49 -6.74
CA PRO A 34 -9.64 6.36 -7.56
C PRO A 34 -10.75 5.31 -7.67
N ASP A 35 -10.74 4.57 -8.76
CA ASP A 35 -11.70 3.47 -8.92
C ASP A 35 -11.45 2.35 -7.91
N ILE A 36 -10.17 2.08 -7.58
CA ILE A 36 -9.78 1.01 -6.67
C ILE A 36 -8.71 1.49 -5.68
N CYS A 37 -8.86 1.12 -4.41
CA CYS A 37 -7.83 1.21 -3.38
C CYS A 37 -7.37 -0.19 -2.98
N PHE A 38 -6.09 -0.51 -3.19
CA PHE A 38 -5.48 -1.77 -2.76
C PHE A 38 -4.79 -1.57 -1.40
N VAL A 39 -5.22 -2.33 -0.39
CA VAL A 39 -4.67 -2.26 0.97
C VAL A 39 -3.91 -3.55 1.29
N PHE A 40 -2.61 -3.44 1.49
CA PHE A 40 -1.71 -4.53 1.88
C PHE A 40 -1.36 -4.46 3.37
N MET A 41 -0.56 -5.40 3.87
CA MET A 41 -0.19 -5.49 5.28
C MET A 41 0.75 -4.35 5.72
N ASN A 42 2.05 -4.55 5.55
CA ASN A 42 3.11 -3.60 5.85
C ASN A 42 4.28 -3.79 4.89
N PRO A 43 5.09 -2.75 4.66
CA PRO A 43 6.28 -2.86 3.82
C PRO A 43 7.40 -3.64 4.50
N THR A 44 8.31 -4.15 3.67
CA THR A 44 9.54 -4.80 4.11
C THR A 44 10.76 -4.17 3.46
N GLY A 45 11.96 -4.47 3.94
CA GLY A 45 13.22 -4.01 3.35
C GLY A 45 13.46 -4.45 1.89
N ARG A 46 12.57 -5.26 1.31
CA ARG A 46 12.57 -5.53 -0.15
C ARG A 46 12.11 -4.33 -0.97
N ASN A 47 11.36 -3.41 -0.36
CA ASN A 47 11.02 -2.15 -0.99
C ASN A 47 12.22 -1.21 -0.89
N VAL A 48 12.87 -0.93 -2.01
CA VAL A 48 14.10 -0.11 -2.02
C VAL A 48 13.84 1.33 -1.60
N ALA A 49 12.62 1.82 -1.70
CA ALA A 49 12.24 3.15 -1.23
C ALA A 49 12.22 3.26 0.32
N ALA A 50 12.33 2.14 1.04
CA ALA A 50 12.48 2.15 2.48
C ALA A 50 13.92 2.46 2.95
N SER A 51 14.90 2.43 2.05
CA SER A 51 16.27 2.86 2.37
C SER A 51 16.29 4.33 2.76
N LYS A 52 17.09 4.67 3.77
CA LYS A 52 17.33 6.08 4.18
C LYS A 52 18.01 6.91 3.09
N ASP A 53 18.75 6.25 2.19
CA ASP A 53 19.43 6.90 1.07
C ASP A 53 18.50 7.17 -0.11
N TRP A 54 17.27 6.65 -0.08
CA TRP A 54 16.31 6.84 -1.17
C TRP A 54 15.75 8.27 -1.20
N GLN A 55 15.92 8.96 -2.31
CA GLN A 55 15.53 10.36 -2.52
C GLN A 55 14.30 10.51 -3.45
N GLY A 56 13.40 9.55 -3.46
CA GLY A 56 12.21 9.55 -4.31
C GLY A 56 10.92 9.26 -3.56
N LEU A 57 9.89 8.94 -4.33
CA LEU A 57 8.59 8.54 -3.82
C LEU A 57 8.72 7.35 -2.84
N LYS A 58 8.16 7.48 -1.63
CA LYS A 58 8.11 6.41 -0.62
C LYS A 58 6.76 5.68 -0.69
N ALA A 59 6.58 4.91 -1.76
CA ALA A 59 5.36 4.17 -2.04
C ALA A 59 5.57 2.64 -1.95
N PRO A 60 4.49 1.85 -1.78
CA PRO A 60 4.58 0.40 -1.74
C PRO A 60 5.20 -0.19 -3.02
N TRP A 61 5.89 -1.33 -2.89
CA TRP A 61 6.34 -2.20 -3.99
C TRP A 61 7.45 -1.66 -4.91
N ILE A 62 8.06 -0.50 -4.61
CA ILE A 62 9.21 0.02 -5.37
C ILE A 62 10.39 -0.96 -5.24
N GLY A 63 10.96 -1.39 -6.36
CA GLY A 63 12.04 -2.38 -6.41
C GLY A 63 11.60 -3.84 -6.31
N THR A 64 10.29 -4.12 -6.25
CA THR A 64 9.75 -5.49 -6.25
C THR A 64 9.22 -5.88 -7.63
N LYS A 65 8.91 -7.17 -7.84
CA LYS A 65 8.43 -7.65 -9.14
C LYS A 65 7.05 -8.31 -9.09
N ASN A 66 6.79 -9.14 -8.09
CA ASN A 66 5.66 -10.07 -8.11
C ASN A 66 4.28 -9.40 -8.04
N VAL A 67 4.16 -8.29 -7.31
CA VAL A 67 2.88 -7.58 -7.24
C VAL A 67 2.50 -6.95 -8.59
N TRP A 68 3.48 -6.55 -9.39
CA TRP A 68 3.25 -5.96 -10.68
C TRP A 68 2.72 -6.97 -11.70
N ASP A 69 2.97 -8.28 -11.51
CA ASP A 69 2.33 -9.36 -12.28
C ASP A 69 0.81 -9.32 -12.10
N LEU A 70 0.34 -9.15 -10.84
CA LEU A 70 -1.09 -9.02 -10.56
C LEU A 70 -1.71 -7.80 -11.27
N PHE A 71 -1.08 -6.63 -11.17
CA PHE A 71 -1.61 -5.42 -11.79
C PHE A 71 -1.60 -5.50 -13.32
N PHE A 72 -0.60 -6.16 -13.90
CA PHE A 72 -0.55 -6.40 -15.35
C PHE A 72 -1.66 -7.36 -15.81
N GLU A 73 -1.87 -8.47 -15.12
CA GLU A 73 -2.96 -9.43 -15.42
C GLU A 73 -4.35 -8.79 -15.27
N LEU A 74 -4.52 -7.87 -14.33
CA LEU A 74 -5.74 -7.08 -14.15
C LEU A 74 -5.89 -5.94 -15.18
N LYS A 75 -4.94 -5.77 -16.10
CA LYS A 75 -4.88 -4.66 -17.08
C LYS A 75 -4.83 -3.27 -16.42
N LEU A 76 -4.19 -3.20 -15.27
CA LEU A 76 -3.97 -1.98 -14.48
C LEU A 76 -2.52 -1.46 -14.61
N LEU A 77 -1.74 -2.01 -15.54
CA LEU A 77 -0.35 -1.63 -15.80
C LEU A 77 -0.08 -1.74 -17.30
N ASP A 78 0.49 -0.70 -17.89
CA ASP A 78 0.86 -0.69 -19.30
C ASP A 78 2.00 -1.70 -19.58
N GLU A 79 1.99 -2.29 -20.75
CA GLU A 79 2.88 -3.39 -21.13
C GLU A 79 4.36 -2.98 -21.13
N ASP A 80 4.69 -1.79 -21.61
CA ASP A 80 6.04 -1.25 -21.65
C ASP A 80 6.61 -1.04 -20.23
N ILE A 81 5.80 -0.52 -19.32
CA ILE A 81 6.16 -0.35 -17.90
C ILE A 81 6.37 -1.71 -17.24
N TYR A 82 5.47 -2.67 -17.48
CA TYR A 82 5.57 -4.02 -16.93
C TYR A 82 6.87 -4.71 -17.36
N PHE A 83 7.18 -4.75 -18.66
CA PHE A 83 8.39 -5.39 -19.14
C PHE A 83 9.66 -4.70 -18.64
N LYS A 84 9.63 -3.38 -18.49
CA LYS A 84 10.75 -2.65 -17.88
C LYS A 84 10.96 -3.05 -16.41
N ILE A 85 9.88 -3.15 -15.61
CA ILE A 85 9.95 -3.67 -14.23
C ILE A 85 10.56 -5.08 -14.19
N LYS A 86 10.16 -5.96 -15.11
CA LYS A 86 10.66 -7.35 -15.14
C LYS A 86 12.13 -7.45 -15.57
N SER A 87 12.62 -6.54 -16.39
CA SER A 87 13.98 -6.56 -16.95
C SER A 87 15.05 -6.07 -15.98
N ILE A 88 14.74 -5.15 -15.06
CA ILE A 88 15.71 -4.57 -14.13
C ILE A 88 15.69 -5.26 -12.76
N LYS A 89 16.81 -5.20 -12.02
CA LYS A 89 16.85 -5.66 -10.63
C LYS A 89 16.24 -4.63 -9.69
N GLY A 90 15.71 -5.08 -8.56
CA GLY A 90 15.08 -4.17 -7.59
C GLY A 90 15.98 -3.00 -7.18
N ARG A 91 17.27 -3.26 -6.93
CA ARG A 91 18.28 -2.23 -6.58
C ARG A 91 18.64 -1.26 -7.71
N GLU A 92 18.22 -1.54 -8.93
CA GLU A 92 18.48 -0.70 -10.11
C GLU A 92 17.32 0.29 -10.38
N TRP A 93 16.26 0.24 -9.56
CA TRP A 93 15.23 1.26 -9.63
C TRP A 93 15.81 2.61 -9.24
N THR A 94 15.44 3.62 -9.99
CA THR A 94 15.74 5.02 -9.70
C THR A 94 14.49 5.76 -9.26
N PRO A 95 14.60 6.92 -8.57
CA PRO A 95 13.45 7.79 -8.30
C PRO A 95 12.61 8.08 -9.53
N ASP A 96 13.22 8.47 -10.65
CA ASP A 96 12.51 8.78 -11.90
C ASP A 96 11.73 7.58 -12.45
N PHE A 97 12.30 6.36 -12.33
CA PHE A 97 11.59 5.17 -12.75
C PHE A 97 10.43 4.83 -11.81
N ALA A 98 10.59 5.03 -10.52
CA ALA A 98 9.50 4.87 -9.57
C ALA A 98 8.36 5.86 -9.83
N ASP A 99 8.68 7.11 -10.15
CA ASP A 99 7.69 8.13 -10.53
C ASP A 99 6.96 7.73 -11.81
N MET A 100 7.68 7.25 -12.83
CA MET A 100 7.08 6.74 -14.08
C MET A 100 6.10 5.60 -13.83
N VAL A 101 6.46 4.63 -12.97
CA VAL A 101 5.56 3.52 -12.60
C VAL A 101 4.32 4.05 -11.87
N TYR A 102 4.49 4.97 -10.93
CA TYR A 102 3.38 5.52 -10.16
C TYR A 102 2.51 6.52 -10.95
N ASP A 103 3.04 7.17 -11.97
CA ASP A 103 2.23 7.93 -12.93
C ASP A 103 1.36 6.99 -13.78
N ASN A 104 1.86 5.79 -14.12
CA ASN A 104 1.06 4.75 -14.74
C ASN A 104 -0.05 4.24 -13.81
N VAL A 105 0.24 4.05 -12.51
CA VAL A 105 -0.77 3.74 -11.48
C VAL A 105 -1.86 4.82 -11.43
N LYS A 106 -1.49 6.10 -11.45
CA LYS A 106 -2.45 7.23 -11.50
C LYS A 106 -3.30 7.22 -12.78
N LYS A 107 -2.69 6.96 -13.94
CA LYS A 107 -3.37 6.83 -15.23
C LYS A 107 -4.48 5.79 -15.19
N HIS A 108 -4.23 4.65 -14.56
CA HIS A 108 -5.19 3.57 -14.37
C HIS A 108 -6.13 3.76 -13.17
N LYS A 109 -6.11 4.93 -12.53
CA LYS A 109 -7.04 5.35 -11.45
C LYS A 109 -7.11 4.39 -10.27
N TYR A 110 -5.98 3.86 -9.84
CA TYR A 110 -5.95 3.13 -8.58
C TYR A 110 -4.93 3.69 -7.59
N PHE A 111 -5.15 3.36 -6.33
CA PHE A 111 -4.36 3.78 -5.19
C PHE A 111 -3.81 2.56 -4.47
N ILE A 112 -2.56 2.60 -4.07
CA ILE A 112 -1.90 1.51 -3.36
C ILE A 112 -1.46 2.01 -1.98
N THR A 113 -1.85 1.27 -0.96
CA THR A 113 -1.46 1.58 0.41
C THR A 113 -1.24 0.31 1.24
N ASN A 114 -0.74 0.48 2.46
CA ASN A 114 -0.61 -0.58 3.46
C ASN A 114 -1.43 -0.21 4.70
N LEU A 115 -1.93 -1.20 5.44
CA LEU A 115 -2.51 -0.97 6.75
C LEU A 115 -1.44 -0.41 7.71
N GLY A 116 -0.30 -1.11 7.86
CA GLY A 116 0.86 -0.59 8.59
C GLY A 116 1.84 0.10 7.64
N LYS A 117 2.36 1.27 8.01
CA LYS A 117 3.37 1.99 7.21
C LYS A 117 4.80 1.71 7.68
N CYS A 118 4.97 1.11 8.85
CA CYS A 118 6.29 0.79 9.36
C CYS A 118 6.92 -0.37 8.59
N THR A 119 8.12 -0.13 8.10
CA THR A 119 8.90 -1.10 7.33
C THR A 119 9.61 -2.07 8.27
N GLN A 120 9.45 -3.35 8.02
CA GLN A 120 10.14 -4.44 8.71
C GLN A 120 11.31 -4.95 7.87
N VAL A 121 12.30 -5.59 8.52
CA VAL A 121 13.42 -6.21 7.80
C VAL A 121 12.91 -7.32 6.87
N ASP A 122 11.96 -8.11 7.35
CA ASP A 122 11.39 -9.24 6.62
C ASP A 122 9.85 -9.25 6.64
N ALA A 123 9.25 -10.28 6.04
CA ALA A 123 7.80 -10.38 5.86
C ALA A 123 7.06 -10.99 7.08
N ARG A 124 7.66 -10.98 8.29
CA ARG A 124 6.95 -11.44 9.48
C ARG A 124 5.78 -10.52 9.79
N PRO A 125 4.59 -11.08 10.08
CA PRO A 125 3.45 -10.28 10.48
C PRO A 125 3.74 -9.51 11.77
N LEU A 126 3.27 -8.27 11.83
CA LEU A 126 3.20 -7.52 13.09
C LEU A 126 2.05 -8.04 13.94
N LEU A 127 2.09 -7.75 15.24
CA LEU A 127 0.98 -8.02 16.14
C LEU A 127 -0.23 -7.17 15.75
N ASP A 128 -1.44 -7.70 15.95
CA ASP A 128 -2.68 -6.99 15.68
C ASP A 128 -2.76 -5.65 16.42
N SER A 129 -2.22 -5.58 17.65
CA SER A 129 -2.15 -4.34 18.43
C SER A 129 -1.42 -3.21 17.73
N VAL A 130 -0.39 -3.51 16.93
CA VAL A 130 0.34 -2.53 16.13
C VAL A 130 -0.55 -2.03 15.00
N TYR A 131 -1.23 -2.94 14.29
CA TYR A 131 -2.14 -2.55 13.22
C TYR A 131 -3.34 -1.75 13.70
N PHE A 132 -3.83 -1.97 14.92
CA PHE A 132 -4.89 -1.14 15.50
C PHE A 132 -4.45 0.31 15.70
N GLU A 133 -3.16 0.59 15.98
CA GLU A 133 -2.66 1.97 16.01
C GLU A 133 -2.65 2.64 14.62
N TYR A 134 -2.56 1.86 13.55
CA TYR A 134 -2.65 2.36 12.16
C TYR A 134 -4.08 2.46 11.63
N LEU A 135 -5.06 1.74 12.21
CA LEU A 135 -6.40 1.62 11.64
C LEU A 135 -7.10 2.98 11.48
N ASP A 136 -7.01 3.84 12.48
CA ASP A 136 -7.62 5.18 12.39
C ASP A 136 -6.91 6.07 11.37
N LEU A 137 -5.60 5.88 11.17
CA LEU A 137 -4.86 6.59 10.14
C LEU A 137 -5.24 6.09 8.74
N LEU A 138 -5.42 4.78 8.57
CA LEU A 138 -5.91 4.20 7.32
C LEU A 138 -7.34 4.69 7.00
N LYS A 139 -8.24 4.74 7.98
CA LYS A 139 -9.60 5.31 7.79
C LYS A 139 -9.56 6.76 7.33
N LYS A 140 -8.68 7.58 7.92
CA LYS A 140 -8.47 8.97 7.48
C LYS A 140 -7.90 9.04 6.06
N GLU A 141 -6.92 8.19 5.74
CA GLU A 141 -6.34 8.08 4.41
C GLU A 141 -7.42 7.74 3.37
N ILE A 142 -8.25 6.72 3.63
CA ILE A 142 -9.37 6.31 2.77
C ILE A 142 -10.39 7.44 2.63
N SER A 143 -10.74 8.13 3.71
CA SER A 143 -11.65 9.29 3.68
C SER A 143 -11.13 10.43 2.79
N ILE A 144 -9.81 10.68 2.79
CA ILE A 144 -9.19 11.73 1.94
C ILE A 144 -9.21 11.29 0.48
N VAL A 145 -8.86 10.04 0.22
CA VAL A 145 -8.70 9.49 -1.14
C VAL A 145 -10.05 9.19 -1.79
N ASN A 146 -11.06 8.81 -1.00
CA ASN A 146 -12.43 8.52 -1.41
C ASN A 146 -12.56 7.51 -2.57
N PRO A 147 -12.01 6.27 -2.45
CA PRO A 147 -12.07 5.27 -3.50
C PRO A 147 -13.47 4.69 -3.69
N ARG A 148 -13.78 4.22 -4.91
CA ARG A 148 -15.06 3.53 -5.19
C ARG A 148 -15.08 2.09 -4.66
N VAL A 149 -13.94 1.39 -4.71
CA VAL A 149 -13.78 0.00 -4.26
C VAL A 149 -12.53 -0.12 -3.43
N ILE A 150 -12.58 -0.89 -2.35
CA ILE A 150 -11.43 -1.19 -1.49
C ILE A 150 -11.16 -2.69 -1.56
N ILE A 151 -9.94 -3.08 -1.93
CA ILE A 151 -9.49 -4.47 -1.97
C ILE A 151 -8.49 -4.70 -0.85
N LEU A 152 -8.83 -5.56 0.11
CA LEU A 152 -8.01 -5.90 1.27
C LEU A 152 -7.23 -7.19 1.01
N PHE A 153 -5.91 -7.16 1.19
CA PHE A 153 -5.04 -8.30 0.94
C PHE A 153 -4.64 -9.04 2.22
N GLY A 154 -5.13 -10.26 2.36
CA GLY A 154 -4.77 -11.20 3.44
C GLY A 154 -5.75 -11.18 4.62
N ASN A 155 -5.74 -12.31 5.37
CA ASN A 155 -6.68 -12.54 6.47
C ASN A 155 -6.56 -11.48 7.57
N GLN A 156 -5.33 -11.11 7.94
CA GLN A 156 -5.08 -10.15 9.02
C GLN A 156 -5.56 -8.75 8.66
N VAL A 157 -5.22 -8.24 7.46
CA VAL A 157 -5.69 -6.93 6.99
C VAL A 157 -7.22 -6.90 6.93
N SER A 158 -7.81 -7.92 6.30
CA SER A 158 -9.27 -8.00 6.16
C SER A 158 -9.96 -8.05 7.53
N SER A 159 -9.45 -8.87 8.47
CA SER A 159 -10.05 -8.99 9.80
C SER A 159 -9.99 -7.69 10.59
N ILE A 160 -8.85 -7.00 10.56
CA ILE A 160 -8.66 -5.75 11.30
C ILE A 160 -9.52 -4.62 10.71
N VAL A 161 -9.51 -4.47 9.38
CA VAL A 161 -10.25 -3.39 8.71
C VAL A 161 -11.77 -3.61 8.82
N LEU A 162 -12.22 -4.85 8.68
CA LEU A 162 -13.64 -5.19 8.79
C LEU A 162 -14.11 -5.33 10.25
N GLY A 163 -13.19 -5.47 11.21
CA GLY A 163 -13.52 -5.61 12.63
C GLY A 163 -14.14 -6.97 12.99
N GLU A 164 -13.92 -7.99 12.18
CA GLU A 164 -14.41 -9.35 12.38
C GLU A 164 -13.40 -10.36 11.81
N LYS A 165 -13.42 -11.61 12.30
CA LYS A 165 -12.51 -12.65 11.83
C LYS A 165 -12.84 -13.04 10.40
N ILE A 166 -11.93 -12.77 9.47
CA ILE A 166 -12.05 -13.10 8.05
C ILE A 166 -11.05 -14.20 7.68
N SER A 167 -11.55 -15.22 6.99
CA SER A 167 -10.74 -16.20 6.24
C SER A 167 -10.95 -15.93 4.75
N VAL A 168 -9.97 -15.34 4.09
CA VAL A 168 -10.06 -14.95 2.67
C VAL A 168 -10.41 -16.16 1.77
N SER A 169 -9.93 -17.37 2.12
CA SER A 169 -10.26 -18.59 1.37
C SER A 169 -11.75 -18.95 1.42
N GLU A 170 -12.46 -18.63 2.53
CA GLU A 170 -13.88 -18.93 2.73
C GLU A 170 -14.81 -17.85 2.16
N VAL A 171 -14.30 -16.62 2.02
CA VAL A 171 -15.09 -15.49 1.52
C VAL A 171 -14.79 -15.12 0.07
N ARG A 172 -14.13 -16.00 -0.66
CA ARG A 172 -13.86 -15.79 -2.10
C ARG A 172 -15.12 -15.46 -2.86
N ARG A 173 -15.06 -14.44 -3.74
CA ARG A 173 -16.18 -13.95 -4.56
C ARG A 173 -17.30 -13.28 -3.79
N LYS A 174 -17.07 -12.93 -2.52
CA LYS A 174 -18.01 -12.11 -1.73
C LYS A 174 -17.53 -10.67 -1.69
N CYS A 175 -18.47 -9.75 -1.79
CA CYS A 175 -18.27 -8.33 -1.52
C CYS A 175 -18.86 -8.00 -0.16
N PHE A 176 -18.23 -7.08 0.55
CA PHE A 176 -18.69 -6.60 1.85
C PHE A 176 -19.10 -5.13 1.70
N GLU A 177 -20.34 -4.84 2.01
CA GLU A 177 -20.78 -3.45 2.14
C GLU A 177 -20.40 -2.94 3.53
N LYS A 178 -19.40 -2.09 3.61
CA LYS A 178 -18.95 -1.53 4.89
C LYS A 178 -18.46 -0.11 4.72
N GLU A 179 -18.82 0.72 5.68
CA GLU A 179 -18.29 2.06 5.80
C GLU A 179 -16.87 2.01 6.40
N ILE A 180 -15.90 2.53 5.66
CA ILE A 180 -14.51 2.68 6.10
C ILE A 180 -14.12 4.14 5.96
N GLY A 181 -13.92 4.85 7.08
CA GLY A 181 -13.52 6.26 7.07
C GLY A 181 -14.55 7.21 6.46
N GLY A 182 -15.84 6.90 6.54
CA GLY A 182 -16.91 7.70 5.93
C GLY A 182 -17.15 7.40 4.46
N VAL A 183 -16.42 6.43 3.89
CA VAL A 183 -16.58 5.96 2.52
C VAL A 183 -17.28 4.61 2.54
N PHE A 184 -18.40 4.48 1.83
CA PHE A 184 -19.03 3.18 1.57
C PHE A 184 -18.25 2.49 0.46
N GLY A 185 -17.50 1.42 0.83
CA GLY A 185 -16.80 0.56 -0.11
C GLY A 185 -17.55 -0.74 -0.37
N TRP A 186 -17.40 -1.26 -1.57
CA TRP A 186 -17.88 -2.59 -1.98
C TRP A 186 -16.74 -3.59 -1.93
#